data_c60d3f3b034a4f377a6e25d7fe00b3ee
#
_entry.id   c60d3f3b034a4f377a6e25d7fe00b3ee
#
_cell.length_a   1.000
_cell.length_b   1.000
_cell.length_c   1.000
_cell.angle_alpha   90.00
_cell.angle_beta   90.00
_cell.angle_gamma   90.00
#
_symmetry.space_group_name_H-M   'P 1'
#
loop_
_entity.id
_entity.type
_entity.pdbx_description
1 polymer ?
#
loop_
_entity_poly.entity_id
_entity_poly.type
_entity_poly.pdbx_seq_one_letter_code
_entity_poly.pdbx_strand_id
1 'polypeptide(L)'
;ELCPSAKISVLSNATMIGRETVREALLKADNNILKLDSAFDETVRLVDRPKGAYSVRQTVEAMKLFDGRLIVQTMFLRGTLEGRQVDNTTEREVAAWLSLIEEIAPSSVMVYTIDRDTPADDLHKVSVEELRRIAERVERLGIPCSVAG
;
A
#
# COMPACT_ATOMS: atom_id res chain seq x y z
N GLU A 1 19.51 -21.76 -4.92
CA GLU A 1 19.97 -20.48 -4.44
C GLU A 1 21.24 -20.04 -5.13
N LEU A 2 21.12 -19.11 -6.04
CA LEU A 2 22.26 -18.72 -6.87
C LEU A 2 23.16 -17.69 -6.19
N CYS A 3 22.64 -16.98 -5.22
CA CYS A 3 23.39 -15.94 -4.53
C CYS A 3 22.98 -15.86 -3.06
N PRO A 4 23.67 -16.58 -2.17
CA PRO A 4 23.29 -16.66 -0.75
C PRO A 4 23.33 -15.32 -0.03
N SER A 5 24.10 -14.35 -0.53
CA SER A 5 24.18 -13.02 0.07
C SER A 5 23.09 -12.07 -0.40
N ALA A 6 22.33 -12.43 -1.43
CA ALA A 6 21.26 -11.58 -1.94
C ALA A 6 20.01 -11.66 -1.08
N LYS A 7 19.37 -10.53 -0.86
CA LYS A 7 18.09 -10.48 -0.15
C LYS A 7 16.95 -10.74 -1.12
N ILE A 8 15.93 -11.44 -0.65
CA ILE A 8 14.74 -11.73 -1.44
C ILE A 8 13.66 -10.73 -1.07
N SER A 9 13.19 -9.98 -2.07
CA SER A 9 12.08 -9.04 -1.91
C SER A 9 10.88 -9.55 -2.71
N VAL A 10 9.71 -9.54 -2.10
CA VAL A 10 8.47 -9.96 -2.75
C VAL A 10 7.47 -8.83 -2.68
N LEU A 11 6.94 -8.44 -3.84
CA LEU A 11 5.88 -7.45 -3.95
C LEU A 11 4.57 -8.17 -4.28
N SER A 12 3.53 -7.93 -3.49
CA SER A 12 2.23 -8.53 -3.68
C SER A 12 1.12 -7.49 -3.55
N ASN A 13 0.03 -7.68 -4.29
CA ASN A 13 -1.15 -6.83 -4.13
C ASN A 13 -2.00 -7.21 -2.92
N ALA A 14 -1.54 -8.16 -2.13
CA ALA A 14 -2.15 -8.57 -0.86
C ALA A 14 -3.51 -9.27 -1.00
N THR A 15 -3.95 -9.64 -2.21
CA THR A 15 -5.25 -10.27 -2.37
C THR A 15 -5.28 -11.72 -1.90
N MET A 16 -4.13 -12.38 -1.79
CA MET A 16 -4.02 -13.80 -1.44
C MET A 16 -3.43 -14.07 -0.07
N ILE A 17 -3.10 -13.02 0.70
CA ILE A 17 -2.39 -13.21 1.97
C ILE A 17 -3.25 -13.83 3.07
N GLY A 18 -4.56 -13.93 2.86
CA GLY A 18 -5.44 -14.63 3.80
C GLY A 18 -5.20 -16.12 3.84
N ARG A 19 -4.54 -16.69 2.83
CA ARG A 19 -4.21 -18.11 2.82
C ARG A 19 -2.95 -18.36 3.62
N GLU A 20 -3.03 -19.28 4.57
CA GLU A 20 -1.90 -19.59 5.45
C GLU A 20 -0.64 -19.99 4.67
N THR A 21 -0.79 -20.79 3.62
CA THR A 21 0.36 -21.23 2.81
C THR A 21 1.04 -20.07 2.10
N VAL A 22 0.27 -19.10 1.60
CA VAL A 22 0.82 -17.91 0.95
C VAL A 22 1.54 -17.06 1.99
N ARG A 23 0.94 -16.85 3.14
CA ARG A 23 1.55 -16.07 4.22
C ARG A 23 2.86 -16.68 4.69
N GLU A 24 2.90 -18.01 4.88
CA GLU A 24 4.12 -18.70 5.29
C GLU A 24 5.23 -18.56 4.25
N ALA A 25 4.87 -18.65 2.96
CA ALA A 25 5.85 -18.45 1.89
C ALA A 25 6.40 -17.02 1.88
N LEU A 26 5.54 -16.03 2.09
CA LEU A 26 5.95 -14.63 2.13
C LEU A 26 6.85 -14.33 3.32
N LEU A 27 6.60 -14.96 4.47
CA LEU A 27 7.43 -14.74 5.66
C LEU A 27 8.85 -15.25 5.50
N LYS A 28 9.10 -16.11 4.52
CA LYS A 28 10.45 -16.59 4.21
C LYS A 28 11.25 -15.62 3.36
N ALA A 29 10.60 -14.62 2.76
CA ALA A 29 11.30 -13.60 1.99
C ALA A 29 11.92 -12.57 2.93
N ASP A 30 13.02 -11.97 2.51
CA ASP A 30 13.71 -10.93 3.31
C ASP A 30 12.87 -9.66 3.43
N ASN A 31 12.16 -9.30 2.36
CA ASN A 31 11.27 -8.14 2.35
C ASN A 31 9.92 -8.55 1.79
N ASN A 32 8.90 -8.53 2.63
CA ASN A 32 7.53 -8.73 2.20
C ASN A 32 6.91 -7.36 1.93
N ILE A 33 6.61 -7.07 0.68
CA ILE A 33 6.03 -5.79 0.29
C ILE A 33 4.59 -6.04 -0.13
N LEU A 34 3.65 -5.54 0.66
CA LEU A 34 2.23 -5.75 0.43
C LEU A 34 1.54 -4.42 0.17
N LYS A 35 0.68 -4.39 -0.85
CA LYS A 35 -0.02 -3.15 -1.23
C LYS A 35 -1.24 -2.89 -0.37
N LEU A 36 -1.41 -1.63 0.01
CA LEU A 36 -2.61 -1.14 0.68
C LEU A 36 -2.82 0.32 0.24
N ASP A 37 -3.55 0.51 -0.84
CA ASP A 37 -3.68 1.83 -1.47
C ASP A 37 -4.77 2.71 -0.87
N SER A 38 -5.67 2.16 -0.07
CA SER A 38 -6.70 2.94 0.62
C SER A 38 -7.28 2.15 1.77
N ALA A 39 -7.93 2.88 2.68
CA ALA A 39 -8.73 2.28 3.74
C ALA A 39 -10.18 2.01 3.31
N PHE A 40 -10.55 2.43 2.11
CA PHE A 40 -11.92 2.30 1.60
C PHE A 40 -11.99 1.30 0.45
N ASP A 41 -12.90 0.33 0.56
CA ASP A 41 -13.08 -0.70 -0.46
C ASP A 41 -13.36 -0.11 -1.84
N GLU A 42 -14.17 0.96 -1.89
CA GLU A 42 -14.48 1.63 -3.15
C GLU A 42 -13.24 2.15 -3.86
N THR A 43 -12.35 2.79 -3.11
CA THR A 43 -11.14 3.36 -3.68
C THR A 43 -10.21 2.24 -4.16
N VAL A 44 -10.05 1.18 -3.40
CA VAL A 44 -9.22 0.05 -3.80
C VAL A 44 -9.76 -0.60 -5.06
N ARG A 45 -11.08 -0.76 -5.16
CA ARG A 45 -11.70 -1.34 -6.36
C ARG A 45 -11.45 -0.50 -7.60
N LEU A 46 -11.45 0.82 -7.46
CA LEU A 46 -11.16 1.72 -8.57
C LEU A 46 -9.69 1.69 -8.98
N VAL A 47 -8.80 1.70 -8.00
CA VAL A 47 -7.35 1.82 -8.25
C VAL A 47 -6.73 0.49 -8.63
N ASP A 48 -7.00 -0.57 -7.86
CA ASP A 48 -6.32 -1.85 -8.00
C ASP A 48 -7.11 -2.89 -8.78
N ARG A 49 -8.42 -2.70 -8.92
CA ARG A 49 -9.33 -3.63 -9.62
C ARG A 49 -9.10 -5.08 -9.22
N PRO A 50 -9.21 -5.42 -7.94
CA PRO A 50 -8.98 -6.78 -7.49
C PRO A 50 -10.02 -7.74 -8.09
N LYS A 51 -9.60 -8.97 -8.35
CA LYS A 51 -10.51 -9.99 -8.85
C LYS A 51 -11.31 -10.57 -7.69
N GLY A 52 -12.63 -10.73 -7.91
CA GLY A 52 -13.51 -11.30 -6.91
C GLY A 52 -13.83 -10.36 -5.77
N ALA A 53 -14.34 -10.90 -4.68
CA ALA A 53 -14.67 -10.13 -3.50
C ALA A 53 -13.40 -9.66 -2.80
N TYR A 54 -13.33 -8.37 -2.52
CA TYR A 54 -12.20 -7.77 -1.83
C TYR A 54 -12.70 -6.98 -0.62
N SER A 55 -12.02 -7.11 0.49
CA SER A 55 -12.31 -6.34 1.69
C SER A 55 -11.01 -5.81 2.28
N VAL A 56 -10.95 -4.49 2.46
CA VAL A 56 -9.81 -3.86 3.13
C VAL A 56 -9.68 -4.40 4.55
N ARG A 57 -10.81 -4.56 5.25
CA ARG A 57 -10.78 -5.05 6.63
C ARG A 57 -10.17 -6.45 6.73
N GLN A 58 -10.56 -7.35 5.83
CA GLN A 58 -9.99 -8.69 5.81
C GLN A 58 -8.50 -8.68 5.46
N THR A 59 -8.11 -7.82 4.53
CA THR A 59 -6.71 -7.67 4.16
C THR A 59 -5.89 -7.17 5.33
N VAL A 60 -6.38 -6.17 6.06
CA VAL A 60 -5.69 -5.64 7.24
C VAL A 60 -5.55 -6.69 8.32
N GLU A 61 -6.61 -7.47 8.58
CA GLU A 61 -6.55 -8.53 9.58
C GLU A 61 -5.50 -9.59 9.20
N ALA A 62 -5.40 -9.91 7.90
CA ALA A 62 -4.38 -10.84 7.43
C ALA A 62 -2.98 -10.24 7.54
N MET A 63 -2.82 -8.96 7.26
CA MET A 63 -1.52 -8.28 7.41
C MET A 63 -1.04 -8.27 8.87
N LYS A 64 -1.96 -8.16 9.81
CA LYS A 64 -1.63 -8.17 11.24
C LYS A 64 -1.00 -9.49 11.67
N LEU A 65 -1.31 -10.58 10.97
CA LEU A 65 -0.75 -11.90 11.27
C LEU A 65 0.73 -12.00 10.91
N PHE A 66 1.28 -11.05 10.18
CA PHE A 66 2.72 -11.00 9.87
C PHE A 66 3.54 -10.51 11.06
N ASP A 67 2.88 -10.00 12.09
CA ASP A 67 3.53 -9.54 13.33
C ASP A 67 4.63 -8.50 13.05
N GLY A 68 4.34 -7.55 12.17
CA GLY A 68 5.25 -6.48 11.81
C GLY A 68 6.29 -6.84 10.75
N ARG A 69 6.35 -8.08 10.31
CA ARG A 69 7.36 -8.53 9.32
C ARG A 69 6.87 -8.32 7.90
N LEU A 70 6.50 -7.08 7.59
CA LEU A 70 6.06 -6.69 6.26
C LEU A 70 6.35 -5.21 6.04
N ILE A 71 6.39 -4.84 4.76
CA ILE A 71 6.46 -3.46 4.32
C ILE A 71 5.15 -3.17 3.60
N VAL A 72 4.48 -2.10 3.98
CA VAL A 72 3.27 -1.68 3.28
C VAL A 72 3.64 -0.67 2.19
N GLN A 73 3.22 -0.92 0.96
CA GLN A 73 3.43 -0.02 -0.16
C GLN A 73 2.09 0.61 -0.56
N THR A 74 2.07 1.92 -0.70
CA THR A 74 0.86 2.66 -1.02
C THR A 74 1.11 3.63 -2.17
N MET A 75 0.24 3.57 -3.19
CA MET A 75 0.27 4.50 -4.31
C MET A 75 -0.76 5.60 -4.08
N PHE A 76 -0.33 6.85 -4.10
CA PHE A 76 -1.22 8.00 -4.01
C PHE A 76 -1.40 8.63 -5.39
N LEU A 77 -2.64 8.93 -5.72
CA LEU A 77 -2.97 9.55 -7.00
C LEU A 77 -4.29 10.30 -6.87
N ARG A 78 -4.58 11.10 -7.88
CA ARG A 78 -5.87 11.81 -7.98
C ARG A 78 -6.27 11.93 -9.43
N GLY A 79 -7.56 12.12 -9.69
CA GLY A 79 -8.07 12.31 -11.03
C GLY A 79 -9.39 11.59 -11.26
N THR A 80 -9.62 11.22 -12.51
CA THR A 80 -10.83 10.52 -12.91
C THR A 80 -10.46 9.19 -13.53
N LEU A 81 -11.09 8.12 -13.08
CA LEU A 81 -10.86 6.77 -13.58
C LEU A 81 -12.22 6.16 -13.91
N GLU A 82 -12.40 5.78 -15.17
CA GLU A 82 -13.66 5.22 -15.66
C GLU A 82 -14.88 6.09 -15.32
N GLY A 83 -14.74 7.41 -15.46
CA GLY A 83 -15.80 8.35 -15.18
C GLY A 83 -16.06 8.62 -13.71
N ARG A 84 -15.26 8.04 -12.82
CA ARG A 84 -15.38 8.23 -11.38
C ARG A 84 -14.17 8.99 -10.85
N GLN A 85 -14.45 9.95 -9.98
CA GLN A 85 -13.38 10.71 -9.35
C GLN A 85 -12.70 9.86 -8.28
N VAL A 86 -11.38 9.84 -8.30
CA VAL A 86 -10.56 9.15 -7.32
C VAL A 86 -9.50 10.10 -6.77
N ASP A 87 -9.35 10.12 -5.46
CA ASP A 87 -8.32 10.91 -4.80
C ASP A 87 -8.09 10.33 -3.41
N ASN A 88 -7.01 9.58 -3.25
CA ASN A 88 -6.68 9.00 -1.95
C ASN A 88 -5.73 9.88 -1.15
N THR A 89 -5.55 11.14 -1.56
CA THR A 89 -4.72 12.12 -0.84
C THR A 89 -5.55 13.04 0.06
N THR A 90 -6.88 12.91 0.05
CA THR A 90 -7.75 13.73 0.90
C THR A 90 -7.49 13.43 2.37
N GLU A 91 -7.83 14.37 3.25
CA GLU A 91 -7.66 14.14 4.69
C GLU A 91 -8.45 12.93 5.17
N ARG A 92 -9.65 12.73 4.64
CA ARG A 92 -10.47 11.55 4.96
C ARG A 92 -9.74 10.25 4.61
N GLU A 93 -9.18 10.19 3.40
CA GLU A 93 -8.46 9.01 2.93
C GLU A 93 -7.17 8.77 3.73
N VAL A 94 -6.37 9.82 3.88
CA VAL A 94 -5.07 9.69 4.55
C VAL A 94 -5.26 9.36 6.04
N ALA A 95 -6.18 10.02 6.72
CA ALA A 95 -6.41 9.75 8.15
C ALA A 95 -6.88 8.32 8.38
N ALA A 96 -7.80 7.81 7.57
CA ALA A 96 -8.27 6.44 7.69
C ALA A 96 -7.16 5.43 7.38
N TRP A 97 -6.36 5.71 6.34
CA TRP A 97 -5.22 4.87 5.98
C TRP A 97 -4.19 4.84 7.11
N LEU A 98 -3.87 5.99 7.71
CA LEU A 98 -2.94 6.07 8.83
C LEU A 98 -3.41 5.22 10.01
N SER A 99 -4.71 5.21 10.29
CA SER A 99 -5.26 4.36 11.34
C SER A 99 -5.01 2.89 11.07
N LEU A 100 -5.12 2.47 9.82
CA LEU A 100 -4.82 1.09 9.44
C LEU A 100 -3.32 0.79 9.54
N ILE A 101 -2.47 1.73 9.14
CA ILE A 101 -1.02 1.56 9.24
C ILE A 101 -0.61 1.39 10.71
N GLU A 102 -1.18 2.20 11.60
CA GLU A 102 -0.91 2.06 13.04
C GLU A 102 -1.37 0.70 13.56
N GLU A 103 -2.52 0.24 13.10
CA GLU A 103 -3.08 -1.06 13.49
C GLU A 103 -2.22 -2.22 12.99
N ILE A 104 -1.74 -2.15 11.74
CA ILE A 104 -0.89 -3.19 11.15
C ILE A 104 0.51 -3.19 11.79
N ALA A 105 1.02 -2.01 12.12
CA ALA A 105 2.36 -1.82 12.67
C ALA A 105 3.45 -2.50 11.82
N PRO A 106 3.54 -2.17 10.51
CA PRO A 106 4.54 -2.77 9.64
C PRO A 106 5.95 -2.34 10.03
N SER A 107 6.97 -3.02 9.50
CA SER A 107 8.36 -2.63 9.74
C SER A 107 8.71 -1.31 9.06
N SER A 108 8.07 -1.01 7.91
CA SER A 108 8.21 0.27 7.24
C SER A 108 7.08 0.45 6.24
N VAL A 109 6.98 1.67 5.72
CA VAL A 109 5.98 2.02 4.69
C VAL A 109 6.69 2.67 3.52
N MET A 110 6.26 2.36 2.31
CA MET A 110 6.75 2.99 1.09
C MET A 110 5.59 3.71 0.42
N VAL A 111 5.73 5.01 0.21
CA VAL A 111 4.71 5.79 -0.50
C VAL A 111 5.26 6.25 -1.84
N TYR A 112 4.42 6.21 -2.86
CA TYR A 112 4.81 6.62 -4.20
C TYR A 112 3.57 7.09 -4.97
N THR A 113 3.78 7.55 -6.18
CA THR A 113 2.69 7.98 -7.07
C THR A 113 2.94 7.39 -8.45
N ILE A 114 2.01 7.63 -9.37
CA ILE A 114 2.20 7.21 -10.76
C ILE A 114 3.41 7.92 -11.35
N ASP A 115 4.10 7.29 -12.29
CA ASP A 115 5.33 7.83 -12.88
C ASP A 115 5.08 9.14 -13.63
N ARG A 116 3.93 9.25 -14.28
CA ARG A 116 3.55 10.43 -15.04
C ARG A 116 2.04 10.50 -15.17
N ASP A 117 1.54 11.69 -15.46
CA ASP A 117 0.13 11.87 -15.70
C ASP A 117 -0.33 11.00 -16.87
N THR A 118 -1.56 10.50 -16.78
CA THR A 118 -2.16 9.68 -17.84
C THR A 118 -3.34 10.44 -18.44
N PRO A 119 -3.11 11.26 -19.48
CA PRO A 119 -4.18 12.10 -20.02
C PRO A 119 -5.43 11.32 -20.46
N ALA A 120 -5.24 10.09 -20.97
CA ALA A 120 -6.35 9.26 -21.43
C ALA A 120 -7.30 8.90 -20.29
N ASP A 121 -6.78 8.70 -19.08
CA ASP A 121 -7.56 8.35 -17.91
C ASP A 121 -7.73 9.52 -16.94
N ASP A 122 -7.22 10.70 -17.31
CA ASP A 122 -7.24 11.90 -16.47
C ASP A 122 -6.69 11.65 -15.06
N LEU A 123 -5.62 10.87 -14.98
CA LEU A 123 -4.95 10.61 -13.71
C LEU A 123 -3.73 11.52 -13.56
N HIS A 124 -3.53 12.01 -12.36
CA HIS A 124 -2.46 12.95 -12.05
C HIS A 124 -1.60 12.41 -10.93
N LYS A 125 -0.30 12.60 -11.07
CA LYS A 125 0.62 12.21 -10.01
C LYS A 125 0.57 13.21 -8.86
N VAL A 126 0.94 12.74 -7.68
CA VAL A 126 1.02 13.55 -6.47
C VAL A 126 2.44 14.09 -6.37
N SER A 127 2.60 15.34 -5.96
CA SER A 127 3.93 15.94 -5.83
C SER A 127 4.74 15.24 -4.74
N VAL A 128 6.07 15.30 -4.89
CA VAL A 128 7.00 14.76 -3.88
C VAL A 128 6.77 15.44 -2.52
N GLU A 129 6.47 16.72 -2.53
CA GLU A 129 6.19 17.46 -1.29
C GLU A 129 4.98 16.91 -0.55
N GLU A 130 3.91 16.61 -1.28
CA GLU A 130 2.72 16.02 -0.66
C GLU A 130 3.01 14.62 -0.13
N LEU A 131 3.76 13.82 -0.90
CA LEU A 131 4.15 12.49 -0.44
C LEU A 131 5.00 12.57 0.82
N ARG A 132 5.89 13.53 0.91
CA ARG A 132 6.72 13.73 2.11
C ARG A 132 5.88 14.10 3.33
N ARG A 133 4.86 14.94 3.15
CA ARG A 133 3.95 15.29 4.26
C ARG A 133 3.23 14.03 4.78
N ILE A 134 2.80 13.17 3.87
CA ILE A 134 2.18 11.91 4.25
C ILE A 134 3.18 11.01 4.97
N ALA A 135 4.40 10.92 4.44
CA ALA A 135 5.46 10.12 5.05
C ALA A 135 5.79 10.61 6.47
N GLU A 136 5.84 11.92 6.68
CA GLU A 136 6.07 12.49 8.01
C GLU A 136 4.99 12.08 9.00
N ARG A 137 3.75 11.99 8.56
CA ARG A 137 2.65 11.52 9.41
C ARG A 137 2.82 10.06 9.80
N VAL A 138 3.33 9.22 8.89
CA VAL A 138 3.66 7.84 9.19
C VAL A 138 4.79 7.77 10.20
N GLU A 139 5.82 8.57 10.02
CA GLU A 139 6.97 8.60 10.93
C GLU A 139 6.58 9.03 12.34
N ARG A 140 5.57 9.89 12.48
CA ARG A 140 5.04 10.28 13.78
C ARG A 140 4.40 9.12 14.53
N LEU A 141 4.03 8.06 13.82
CA LEU A 141 3.54 6.83 14.44
C LEU A 141 4.68 5.92 14.91
N GLY A 142 5.93 6.32 14.67
CA GLY A 142 7.09 5.52 15.01
C GLY A 142 7.47 4.50 13.94
N ILE A 143 6.94 4.65 12.72
CA ILE A 143 7.16 3.71 11.63
C ILE A 143 7.98 4.41 10.53
N PRO A 144 9.14 3.84 10.12
CA PRO A 144 9.92 4.42 9.03
C PRO A 144 9.10 4.47 7.72
N CYS A 145 9.24 5.56 6.98
CA CYS A 145 8.52 5.70 5.71
C CYS A 145 9.46 6.28 4.66
N SER A 146 9.48 5.67 3.49
CA SER A 146 10.26 6.15 2.35
C SER A 146 9.33 6.70 1.27
N VAL A 147 9.83 7.63 0.49
CA VAL A 147 9.11 8.25 -0.62
C VAL A 147 9.84 7.92 -1.91
N ALA A 148 9.11 7.41 -2.89
CA ALA A 148 9.61 7.18 -4.25
C ALA A 148 8.75 8.01 -5.20
N GLY A 149 9.39 8.78 -6.05
CA GLY A 149 8.59 9.60 -6.95
C GLY A 149 9.39 10.49 -7.86
#